data_ce29da98a69175a4484f0fd01d01aeef
#
_entry.id   ce29da98a69175a4484f0fd01d01aeef
#
_cell.length_a   1.000
_cell.length_b   1.000
_cell.length_c   1.000
_cell.angle_alpha   90.00
_cell.angle_beta   90.00
_cell.angle_gamma   90.00
#
_symmetry.space_group_name_H-M   'P 1'
#
loop_
_entity.id
_entity.type
_entity.pdbx_description
1 polymer ?
#
loop_
_entity_poly.entity_id
_entity_poly.type
_entity_poly.pdbx_seq_one_letter_code
_entity_poly.pdbx_strand_id
1 'polypeptide(L)'
;PELKMYQCGLPKEMALELFKPFVMKDLVQKGIASNIKAARKKVERASTEVWDSLETVIKGHPVLLNRAPTLHRLGIQAFEPVLVEGHAIKLHPLVCTPFNADFDGDQMAVHLPLSTEAQREAKMLMLASGNLLKPSDGEPVTVPTQDMILGSYYLTMVNPEDPGHDKVFRDEDEALMAYAEHIVTLQAPVKVRRTMDFGNGPETALVTTTVGKIIFNTPIPQDLGYVDRTDPEHKFDSEVDFQVTKKKLPDIISRCLTKHGTKRCAIMLDHIKAQGYKYSTLSAITVAVPDAIIPENTDVVVEFTVP
;
A
#
# COMPACT_ATOMS: atom_id res chain seq x y z
N PRO A 1 6.80 2.29 -4.56
CA PRO A 1 5.73 1.28 -4.59
C PRO A 1 6.16 -0.09 -4.10
N GLU A 2 7.45 -0.45 -4.17
CA GLU A 2 7.99 -1.78 -3.84
C GLU A 2 8.07 -2.08 -2.34
N LEU A 3 8.17 -1.04 -1.50
CA LEU A 3 8.26 -1.20 -0.05
C LEU A 3 6.96 -1.77 0.53
N LYS A 4 7.09 -2.67 1.50
CA LYS A 4 5.98 -3.09 2.36
C LYS A 4 5.72 -2.04 3.44
N MET A 5 4.51 -2.05 4.01
CA MET A 5 4.11 -1.05 5.00
C MET A 5 5.03 -0.99 6.23
N TYR A 6 5.64 -2.09 6.61
CA TYR A 6 6.59 -2.16 7.73
C TYR A 6 8.04 -1.84 7.35
N GLN A 7 8.33 -1.50 6.07
CA GLN A 7 9.67 -1.25 5.55
C GLN A 7 9.90 0.23 5.26
N CYS A 8 11.14 0.67 5.41
CA CYS A 8 11.64 1.95 4.87
C CYS A 8 12.93 1.72 4.07
N GLY A 9 13.12 2.49 3.02
CA GLY A 9 14.37 2.49 2.27
C GLY A 9 15.38 3.43 2.92
N LEU A 10 16.47 2.89 3.45
CA LEU A 10 17.53 3.65 4.09
C LEU A 10 18.75 3.73 3.16
N PRO A 11 19.28 4.93 2.85
CA PRO A 11 20.49 5.07 2.06
C PRO A 11 21.65 4.29 2.66
N LYS A 12 22.41 3.58 1.84
CA LYS A 12 23.52 2.71 2.27
C LYS A 12 24.54 3.43 3.15
N GLU A 13 24.91 4.65 2.79
CA GLU A 13 25.88 5.45 3.54
C GLU A 13 25.34 5.82 4.93
N MET A 14 24.08 6.26 5.00
CA MET A 14 23.41 6.56 6.26
C MET A 14 23.29 5.32 7.14
N ALA A 15 22.90 4.19 6.55
CA ALA A 15 22.84 2.92 7.25
C ALA A 15 24.20 2.51 7.83
N LEU A 16 25.28 2.66 7.07
CA LEU A 16 26.64 2.34 7.53
C LEU A 16 27.05 3.17 8.74
N GLU A 17 26.75 4.46 8.75
CA GLU A 17 27.05 5.31 9.91
C GLU A 17 26.22 4.94 11.14
N LEU A 18 24.93 4.68 10.98
CA LEU A 18 24.05 4.29 12.10
C LEU A 18 24.42 2.92 12.69
N PHE A 19 24.68 1.94 11.83
CA PHE A 19 25.00 0.56 12.24
C PHE A 19 26.48 0.30 12.44
N LYS A 20 27.34 1.30 12.32
CA LYS A 20 28.82 1.18 12.43
C LYS A 20 29.31 0.34 13.61
N PRO A 21 28.81 0.51 14.85
CA PRO A 21 29.26 -0.32 15.98
C PRO A 21 28.91 -1.81 15.79
N PHE A 22 27.74 -2.09 15.25
CA PHE A 22 27.25 -3.46 15.01
C PHE A 22 28.03 -4.13 13.87
N VAL A 23 28.31 -3.41 12.79
CA VAL A 23 29.13 -3.89 11.67
C VAL A 23 30.56 -4.18 12.13
N MET A 24 31.18 -3.28 12.92
CA MET A 24 32.51 -3.53 13.47
C MET A 24 32.55 -4.77 14.36
N LYS A 25 31.52 -4.98 15.18
CA LYS A 25 31.39 -6.19 16.00
C LYS A 25 31.29 -7.45 15.14
N ASP A 26 30.43 -7.44 14.12
CA ASP A 26 30.23 -8.58 13.22
C ASP A 26 31.50 -8.96 12.45
N LEU A 27 32.23 -7.94 11.93
CA LEU A 27 33.50 -8.15 11.23
C LEU A 27 34.58 -8.80 12.12
N VAL A 28 34.63 -8.46 13.40
CA VAL A 28 35.53 -9.09 14.35
C VAL A 28 35.06 -10.49 14.70
N GLN A 29 33.78 -10.70 14.92
CA GLN A 29 33.21 -12.03 15.22
C GLN A 29 33.40 -13.02 14.09
N LYS A 30 33.28 -12.59 12.84
CA LYS A 30 33.53 -13.38 11.63
C LYS A 30 35.02 -13.59 11.33
N GLY A 31 35.93 -13.01 12.12
CA GLY A 31 37.37 -13.11 11.89
C GLY A 31 37.90 -12.34 10.67
N ILE A 32 37.03 -11.52 10.02
CA ILE A 32 37.40 -10.67 8.87
C ILE A 32 38.32 -9.53 9.30
N ALA A 33 38.19 -9.08 10.55
CA ALA A 33 39.07 -8.12 11.17
C ALA A 33 39.68 -8.69 12.48
N SER A 34 40.95 -8.51 12.67
CA SER A 34 41.68 -9.03 13.85
C SER A 34 41.32 -8.33 15.15
N ASN A 35 40.89 -7.07 15.08
CA ASN A 35 40.50 -6.24 16.21
C ASN A 35 39.62 -5.07 15.77
N ILE A 36 39.02 -4.37 16.75
CA ILE A 36 38.12 -3.23 16.51
C ILE A 36 38.81 -2.11 15.69
N LYS A 37 40.10 -1.87 15.91
CA LYS A 37 40.87 -0.85 15.17
C LYS A 37 41.01 -1.21 13.69
N ALA A 38 41.24 -2.49 13.39
CA ALA A 38 41.26 -3.00 11.99
C ALA A 38 39.86 -2.98 11.35
N ALA A 39 38.83 -3.34 12.11
CA ALA A 39 37.44 -3.25 11.64
C ALA A 39 37.06 -1.81 11.28
N ARG A 40 37.41 -0.83 12.13
CA ARG A 40 37.16 0.58 11.87
C ARG A 40 37.82 1.06 10.57
N LYS A 41 39.09 0.70 10.32
CA LYS A 41 39.77 1.02 9.06
C LYS A 41 39.10 0.39 7.83
N LYS A 42 38.56 -0.84 7.95
CA LYS A 42 37.82 -1.47 6.88
C LYS A 42 36.50 -0.73 6.59
N VAL A 43 35.77 -0.34 7.62
CA VAL A 43 34.53 0.43 7.50
C VAL A 43 34.79 1.80 6.84
N GLU A 44 35.87 2.50 7.24
CA GLU A 44 36.26 3.78 6.62
C GLU A 44 36.64 3.64 5.13
N ARG A 45 37.10 2.48 4.71
CA ARG A 45 37.40 2.17 3.29
C ARG A 45 36.22 1.61 2.52
N ALA A 46 35.08 1.37 3.17
CA ALA A 46 33.87 0.79 2.60
C ALA A 46 34.14 -0.46 1.74
N SER A 47 34.95 -1.40 2.29
CA SER A 47 35.28 -2.64 1.57
C SER A 47 34.03 -3.53 1.36
N THR A 48 34.09 -4.44 0.40
CA THR A 48 32.94 -5.31 0.02
C THR A 48 32.40 -6.08 1.21
N GLU A 49 33.29 -6.61 2.07
CA GLU A 49 32.90 -7.36 3.26
C GLU A 49 32.12 -6.52 4.29
N VAL A 50 32.30 -5.19 4.25
CA VAL A 50 31.54 -4.26 5.11
C VAL A 50 30.08 -4.19 4.68
N TRP A 51 29.82 -4.18 3.39
CA TRP A 51 28.44 -4.16 2.83
C TRP A 51 27.71 -5.47 3.12
N ASP A 52 28.37 -6.61 2.98
CA ASP A 52 27.82 -7.93 3.31
C ASP A 52 27.48 -8.05 4.80
N SER A 53 28.38 -7.51 5.65
CA SER A 53 28.16 -7.44 7.09
C SER A 53 27.01 -6.49 7.44
N LEU A 54 26.94 -5.33 6.81
CA LEU A 54 25.84 -4.37 7.00
C LEU A 54 24.49 -4.99 6.65
N GLU A 55 24.39 -5.67 5.51
CA GLU A 55 23.15 -6.35 5.11
C GLU A 55 22.71 -7.40 6.12
N THR A 56 23.67 -8.13 6.69
CA THR A 56 23.40 -9.13 7.72
C THR A 56 22.89 -8.51 9.02
N VAL A 57 23.52 -7.42 9.46
CA VAL A 57 23.22 -6.75 10.73
C VAL A 57 21.90 -6.00 10.71
N ILE A 58 21.51 -5.46 9.54
CA ILE A 58 20.26 -4.73 9.36
C ILE A 58 19.05 -5.65 9.44
N LYS A 59 19.17 -6.91 9.01
CA LYS A 59 18.05 -7.86 9.02
C LYS A 59 17.47 -8.03 10.41
N GLY A 60 16.19 -7.67 10.54
CA GLY A 60 15.46 -7.78 11.80
C GLY A 60 15.83 -6.73 12.85
N HIS A 61 16.61 -5.70 12.55
CA HIS A 61 16.89 -4.59 13.45
C HIS A 61 16.05 -3.38 13.05
N PRO A 62 15.00 -3.01 13.83
CA PRO A 62 14.15 -1.89 13.47
C PRO A 62 14.87 -0.55 13.63
N VAL A 63 14.47 0.42 12.81
CA VAL A 63 14.83 1.84 12.98
C VAL A 63 13.58 2.65 13.24
N LEU A 64 13.71 3.77 13.96
CA LEU A 64 12.64 4.72 14.20
C LEU A 64 12.80 5.90 13.25
N LEU A 65 11.76 6.23 12.50
CA LEU A 65 11.69 7.47 11.74
C LEU A 65 10.85 8.49 12.48
N ASN A 66 11.31 9.73 12.53
CA ASN A 66 10.61 10.86 13.12
C ASN A 66 10.59 12.04 12.17
N ARG A 67 9.43 12.63 11.93
CA ARG A 67 9.27 13.92 11.27
C ARG A 67 8.85 14.98 12.26
N ALA A 68 9.61 16.08 12.34
CA ALA A 68 9.24 17.24 13.14
C ALA A 68 8.26 18.15 12.35
N PRO A 69 7.26 18.78 13.02
CA PRO A 69 6.94 18.68 14.45
C PRO A 69 6.21 17.36 14.77
N THR A 70 6.57 16.74 15.90
CA THR A 70 5.89 15.52 16.38
C THR A 70 4.62 15.90 17.15
N LEU A 71 3.50 15.99 16.45
CA LEU A 71 2.22 16.42 17.02
C LEU A 71 1.48 15.33 17.78
N HIS A 72 1.71 14.08 17.43
CA HIS A 72 1.10 12.90 18.04
C HIS A 72 2.03 11.69 17.94
N ARG A 73 1.68 10.59 18.61
CA ARG A 73 2.53 9.39 18.69
C ARG A 73 2.91 8.77 17.33
N LEU A 74 2.08 8.93 16.29
CA LEU A 74 2.35 8.40 14.96
C LEU A 74 3.39 9.24 14.17
N GLY A 75 3.83 10.38 14.71
CA GLY A 75 4.96 11.13 14.18
C GLY A 75 6.32 10.46 14.42
N ILE A 76 6.33 9.37 15.21
CA ILE A 76 7.48 8.48 15.38
C ILE A 76 7.00 7.05 15.17
N GLN A 77 7.52 6.36 14.16
CA GLN A 77 7.16 4.97 13.87
C GLN A 77 8.40 4.13 13.58
N ALA A 78 8.30 2.84 13.88
CA ALA A 78 9.35 1.87 13.59
C ALA A 78 9.17 1.24 12.21
N PHE A 79 10.30 0.97 11.57
CA PHE A 79 10.36 0.29 10.28
C PHE A 79 11.52 -0.70 10.25
N GLU A 80 11.40 -1.73 9.45
CA GLU A 80 12.52 -2.57 9.06
C GLU A 80 13.25 -1.91 7.89
N PRO A 81 14.54 -1.55 8.04
CA PRO A 81 15.28 -0.87 6.99
C PRO A 81 15.64 -1.83 5.85
N VAL A 82 15.50 -1.34 4.63
CA VAL A 82 15.98 -1.95 3.40
C VAL A 82 16.99 -1.00 2.78
N LEU A 83 18.16 -1.51 2.41
CA LEU A 83 19.21 -0.69 1.80
C LEU A 83 18.79 -0.23 0.41
N VAL A 84 18.94 1.06 0.16
CA VAL A 84 18.64 1.68 -1.14
C VAL A 84 19.81 2.54 -1.61
N GLU A 85 19.91 2.65 -2.93
CA GLU A 85 20.85 3.58 -3.57
C GLU A 85 20.32 5.02 -3.50
N GLY A 86 21.24 5.98 -3.59
CA GLY A 86 20.93 7.40 -3.51
C GLY A 86 21.03 7.93 -2.08
N HIS A 87 20.60 9.19 -1.87
CA HIS A 87 20.79 9.93 -0.62
C HIS A 87 19.46 10.22 0.10
N ALA A 88 18.33 9.80 -0.47
CA ALA A 88 17.01 10.04 0.11
C ALA A 88 16.43 8.79 0.78
N ILE A 89 15.82 8.99 1.95
CA ILE A 89 15.03 7.94 2.63
C ILE A 89 13.79 7.67 1.79
N LYS A 90 13.52 6.39 1.50
CA LYS A 90 12.28 5.98 0.83
C LYS A 90 11.24 5.59 1.87
N LEU A 91 10.10 6.28 1.83
CA LEU A 91 9.00 6.08 2.75
C LEU A 91 7.80 5.44 2.03
N HIS A 92 7.10 4.55 2.72
CA HIS A 92 5.88 3.94 2.19
C HIS A 92 4.77 5.00 2.05
N PRO A 93 4.08 5.12 0.92
CA PRO A 93 3.10 6.19 0.69
C PRO A 93 1.97 6.28 1.72
N LEU A 94 1.49 5.14 2.22
CA LEU A 94 0.39 5.10 3.19
C LEU A 94 0.75 5.66 4.58
N VAL A 95 2.04 5.76 4.91
CA VAL A 95 2.49 6.36 6.18
C VAL A 95 2.81 7.85 6.07
N CYS A 96 2.71 8.44 4.87
CA CYS A 96 2.87 9.88 4.70
C CYS A 96 1.81 10.67 5.48
N THR A 97 0.57 10.20 5.48
CA THR A 97 -0.53 10.86 6.23
C THR A 97 -0.26 10.95 7.74
N PRO A 98 0.09 9.84 8.46
CA PRO A 98 0.41 9.92 9.88
C PRO A 98 1.64 10.79 10.19
N PHE A 99 2.63 10.84 9.31
CA PHE A 99 3.78 11.74 9.47
C PHE A 99 3.48 13.17 9.03
N ASN A 100 2.38 13.43 8.34
CA ASN A 100 2.14 14.67 7.60
C ASN A 100 3.33 15.02 6.69
N ALA A 101 3.87 14.01 6.01
CA ALA A 101 5.05 14.10 5.17
C ALA A 101 4.68 14.14 3.70
N ASP A 102 5.45 14.90 2.93
CA ASP A 102 5.43 14.89 1.48
C ASP A 102 6.86 14.74 0.92
N PHE A 103 7.00 14.70 -0.39
CA PHE A 103 8.29 14.44 -1.05
C PHE A 103 8.86 15.69 -1.73
N ASP A 104 8.59 16.87 -1.19
CA ASP A 104 9.06 18.16 -1.69
C ASP A 104 10.39 18.64 -1.08
N GLY A 105 11.00 17.82 -0.22
CA GLY A 105 12.24 18.13 0.48
C GLY A 105 12.15 17.99 1.99
N ASP A 106 11.11 17.36 2.50
CA ASP A 106 10.95 17.06 3.93
C ASP A 106 12.14 16.26 4.48
N GLN A 107 12.51 16.56 5.73
CA GLN A 107 13.56 15.86 6.46
C GLN A 107 12.99 15.00 7.56
N MET A 108 13.59 13.82 7.78
CA MET A 108 13.26 12.93 8.89
C MET A 108 14.51 12.57 9.68
N ALA A 109 14.37 12.51 11.01
CA ALA A 109 15.39 11.94 11.87
C ALA A 109 15.27 10.42 11.92
N VAL A 110 16.40 9.73 11.89
CA VAL A 110 16.49 8.28 12.03
C VAL A 110 17.13 7.95 13.36
N HIS A 111 16.48 7.12 14.17
CA HIS A 111 16.97 6.67 15.46
C HIS A 111 17.12 5.16 15.46
N LEU A 112 18.21 4.68 16.06
CA LEU A 112 18.53 3.26 16.15
C LEU A 112 18.33 2.76 17.59
N PRO A 113 17.35 1.89 17.89
CA PRO A 113 17.24 1.23 19.18
C PRO A 113 18.45 0.33 19.42
N LEU A 114 19.17 0.54 20.53
CA LEU A 114 20.41 -0.17 20.81
C LEU A 114 20.20 -1.45 21.61
N SER A 115 19.36 -1.40 22.66
CA SER A 115 19.11 -2.55 23.53
C SER A 115 18.07 -3.52 22.92
N THR A 116 18.12 -4.78 23.34
CA THR A 116 17.14 -5.80 22.91
C THR A 116 15.73 -5.47 23.36
N GLU A 117 15.57 -4.83 24.52
CA GLU A 117 14.29 -4.38 25.05
C GLU A 117 13.72 -3.27 24.16
N ALA A 118 14.51 -2.25 23.85
CA ALA A 118 14.10 -1.15 22.96
C ALA A 118 13.75 -1.64 21.56
N GLN A 119 14.49 -2.61 21.02
CA GLN A 119 14.17 -3.23 19.73
C GLN A 119 12.85 -4.01 19.76
N ARG A 120 12.57 -4.71 20.87
CA ARG A 120 11.28 -5.41 21.05
C ARG A 120 10.14 -4.43 21.15
N GLU A 121 10.26 -3.37 21.93
CA GLU A 121 9.24 -2.32 22.02
C GLU A 121 9.01 -1.65 20.66
N ALA A 122 10.07 -1.31 19.93
CA ALA A 122 9.95 -0.78 18.57
C ALA A 122 9.14 -1.70 17.64
N LYS A 123 9.42 -3.02 17.68
CA LYS A 123 8.69 -4.01 16.85
C LYS A 123 7.26 -4.24 17.30
N MET A 124 7.00 -4.30 18.61
CA MET A 124 5.69 -4.70 19.13
C MET A 124 4.71 -3.53 19.22
N LEU A 125 5.19 -2.33 19.54
CA LEU A 125 4.35 -1.17 19.84
C LEU A 125 4.42 -0.07 18.78
N MET A 126 5.56 0.08 18.08
CA MET A 126 5.81 1.24 17.22
C MET A 126 5.86 0.89 15.72
N LEU A 127 5.81 -0.39 15.34
CA LEU A 127 5.90 -0.78 13.94
C LEU A 127 4.72 -0.17 13.14
N ALA A 128 5.01 0.42 11.99
CA ALA A 128 4.01 1.12 11.18
C ALA A 128 2.83 0.24 10.78
N SER A 129 3.07 -1.03 10.45
CA SER A 129 2.00 -1.99 10.12
C SER A 129 1.09 -2.36 11.30
N GLY A 130 1.49 -2.06 12.54
CA GLY A 130 0.68 -2.25 13.74
C GLY A 130 -0.16 -1.02 14.14
N ASN A 131 0.18 0.16 13.61
CA ASN A 131 -0.39 1.45 14.00
C ASN A 131 -1.26 2.04 12.88
N LEU A 132 -2.29 1.32 12.48
CA LEU A 132 -3.18 1.67 11.36
C LEU A 132 -4.33 2.61 11.76
N LEU A 133 -4.57 2.81 13.06
CA LEU A 133 -5.68 3.59 13.60
C LEU A 133 -5.20 4.91 14.22
N LYS A 134 -5.99 5.95 14.05
CA LYS A 134 -5.78 7.23 14.75
C LYS A 134 -6.09 7.07 16.23
N PRO A 135 -5.25 7.64 17.12
CA PRO A 135 -5.52 7.58 18.56
C PRO A 135 -6.73 8.43 19.01
N SER A 136 -7.15 9.41 18.19
CA SER A 136 -8.22 10.36 18.53
C SER A 136 -9.63 9.77 18.42
N ASP A 137 -9.87 9.05 17.33
CA ASP A 137 -11.20 8.59 16.92
C ASP A 137 -11.27 7.09 16.62
N GLY A 138 -10.13 6.42 16.56
CA GLY A 138 -10.05 5.00 16.19
C GLY A 138 -10.32 4.72 14.71
N GLU A 139 -10.41 5.75 13.87
CA GLU A 139 -10.54 5.56 12.44
C GLU A 139 -9.20 5.16 11.78
N PRO A 140 -9.22 4.51 10.60
CA PRO A 140 -8.01 4.23 9.85
C PRO A 140 -7.27 5.52 9.47
N VAL A 141 -5.97 5.58 9.77
CA VAL A 141 -5.10 6.70 9.37
C VAL A 141 -4.38 6.42 8.07
N THR A 142 -4.07 5.15 7.80
CA THR A 142 -3.37 4.68 6.61
C THR A 142 -4.35 4.37 5.49
N VAL A 143 -4.92 5.42 4.91
CA VAL A 143 -5.90 5.30 3.82
C VAL A 143 -5.23 5.63 2.49
N PRO A 144 -5.50 4.87 1.41
CA PRO A 144 -5.05 5.23 0.06
C PRO A 144 -5.46 6.64 -0.33
N THR A 145 -4.56 7.37 -0.99
CA THR A 145 -4.75 8.76 -1.41
C THR A 145 -4.33 8.94 -2.88
N GLN A 146 -4.72 10.05 -3.48
CA GLN A 146 -4.29 10.47 -4.82
C GLN A 146 -4.43 9.35 -5.87
N ASP A 147 -3.34 8.98 -6.55
CA ASP A 147 -3.31 7.99 -7.62
C ASP A 147 -3.79 6.60 -7.21
N MET A 148 -3.64 6.24 -5.93
CA MET A 148 -4.16 4.97 -5.42
C MET A 148 -5.70 4.94 -5.44
N ILE A 149 -6.35 6.07 -5.14
CA ILE A 149 -7.81 6.21 -5.25
C ILE A 149 -8.22 6.16 -6.70
N LEU A 150 -7.52 6.90 -7.57
CA LEU A 150 -7.82 6.97 -9.01
C LEU A 150 -7.76 5.59 -9.65
N GLY A 151 -6.70 4.82 -9.38
CA GLY A 151 -6.58 3.46 -9.89
C GLY A 151 -7.63 2.50 -9.34
N SER A 152 -7.99 2.62 -8.06
CA SER A 152 -9.06 1.81 -7.46
C SER A 152 -10.43 2.17 -8.03
N TYR A 153 -10.68 3.45 -8.27
CA TYR A 153 -11.90 3.95 -8.93
C TYR A 153 -12.01 3.41 -10.35
N TYR A 154 -10.93 3.51 -11.14
CA TYR A 154 -10.86 3.03 -12.51
C TYR A 154 -11.11 1.52 -12.62
N LEU A 155 -10.53 0.72 -11.70
CA LEU A 155 -10.76 -0.73 -11.65
C LEU A 155 -12.22 -1.11 -11.37
N THR A 156 -12.91 -0.33 -10.56
CA THR A 156 -14.26 -0.66 -10.10
C THR A 156 -15.37 0.05 -10.88
N MET A 157 -15.00 0.84 -11.89
CA MET A 157 -15.92 1.47 -12.81
C MET A 157 -16.58 0.42 -13.70
N VAL A 158 -17.83 0.66 -14.09
CA VAL A 158 -18.61 -0.19 -15.02
C VAL A 158 -18.99 0.65 -16.23
N ASN A 159 -18.66 0.16 -17.40
CA ASN A 159 -19.09 0.76 -18.66
C ASN A 159 -19.88 -0.28 -19.49
N PRO A 160 -21.20 -0.15 -19.60
CA PRO A 160 -22.03 -1.12 -20.29
C PRO A 160 -21.78 -1.21 -21.80
N GLU A 161 -21.18 -0.18 -22.40
CA GLU A 161 -20.93 -0.11 -23.84
C GLU A 161 -19.55 -0.63 -24.24
N ASP A 162 -18.72 -1.02 -23.28
CA ASP A 162 -17.36 -1.46 -23.53
C ASP A 162 -17.30 -2.78 -24.32
N PRO A 163 -16.27 -2.97 -25.16
CA PRO A 163 -16.07 -4.20 -25.90
C PRO A 163 -16.00 -5.43 -25.01
N GLY A 164 -16.76 -6.45 -25.36
CA GLY A 164 -16.81 -7.72 -24.63
C GLY A 164 -17.89 -7.81 -23.57
N HIS A 165 -18.82 -6.82 -23.48
CA HIS A 165 -19.97 -6.90 -22.58
C HIS A 165 -20.83 -8.17 -22.84
N ASP A 166 -21.54 -8.60 -21.80
CA ASP A 166 -22.40 -9.78 -21.78
C ASP A 166 -21.75 -11.13 -22.09
N LYS A 167 -20.45 -11.22 -22.25
CA LYS A 167 -19.74 -12.50 -22.37
C LYS A 167 -19.85 -13.32 -21.10
N VAL A 168 -19.91 -14.66 -21.27
CA VAL A 168 -20.01 -15.61 -20.17
C VAL A 168 -18.72 -16.39 -20.08
N PHE A 169 -18.15 -16.47 -18.89
CA PHE A 169 -16.91 -17.17 -18.60
C PHE A 169 -17.14 -18.30 -17.58
N ARG A 170 -16.37 -19.37 -17.74
CA ARG A 170 -16.44 -20.55 -16.88
C ARG A 170 -16.01 -20.24 -15.44
N ASP A 171 -14.98 -19.39 -15.28
CA ASP A 171 -14.40 -18.99 -14.00
C ASP A 171 -13.74 -17.61 -14.12
N GLU A 172 -13.22 -17.09 -13.00
CA GLU A 172 -12.53 -15.80 -12.95
C GLU A 172 -11.22 -15.81 -13.73
N ASP A 173 -10.50 -16.95 -13.74
CA ASP A 173 -9.21 -17.10 -14.43
C ASP A 173 -9.42 -17.01 -15.96
N GLU A 174 -10.49 -17.60 -16.51
CA GLU A 174 -10.83 -17.47 -17.93
C GLU A 174 -11.15 -16.01 -18.29
N ALA A 175 -11.86 -15.28 -17.42
CA ALA A 175 -12.15 -13.87 -17.64
C ALA A 175 -10.84 -13.02 -17.61
N LEU A 176 -9.89 -13.32 -16.73
CA LEU A 176 -8.57 -12.68 -16.68
C LEU A 176 -7.73 -13.00 -17.93
N MET A 177 -7.78 -14.23 -18.43
CA MET A 177 -7.13 -14.61 -19.70
C MET A 177 -7.74 -13.87 -20.89
N ALA A 178 -9.07 -13.78 -20.96
CA ALA A 178 -9.76 -13.03 -22.01
C ALA A 178 -9.40 -11.54 -21.99
N TYR A 179 -9.17 -10.96 -20.82
CA TYR A 179 -8.64 -9.61 -20.69
C TYR A 179 -7.21 -9.50 -21.20
N ALA A 180 -6.33 -10.45 -20.87
CA ALA A 180 -4.95 -10.47 -21.34
C ALA A 180 -4.87 -10.58 -22.87
N GLU A 181 -5.80 -11.29 -23.52
CA GLU A 181 -5.95 -11.42 -24.97
C GLU A 181 -6.75 -10.26 -25.61
N HIS A 182 -7.07 -9.19 -24.86
CA HIS A 182 -7.83 -8.03 -25.32
C HIS A 182 -9.23 -8.37 -25.89
N ILE A 183 -9.82 -9.48 -25.49
CA ILE A 183 -11.17 -9.91 -25.90
C ILE A 183 -12.24 -9.16 -25.10
N VAL A 184 -11.89 -8.73 -23.88
CA VAL A 184 -12.75 -8.00 -22.94
C VAL A 184 -11.97 -6.86 -22.32
N THR A 185 -12.62 -5.72 -22.08
CA THR A 185 -12.01 -4.61 -21.33
C THR A 185 -12.19 -4.78 -19.81
N LEU A 186 -11.47 -3.97 -19.03
CA LEU A 186 -11.57 -4.00 -17.57
C LEU A 186 -12.95 -3.66 -17.03
N GLN A 187 -13.69 -2.81 -17.75
CA GLN A 187 -14.92 -2.16 -17.28
C GLN A 187 -16.19 -2.77 -17.89
N ALA A 188 -16.03 -3.66 -18.89
CA ALA A 188 -17.14 -4.35 -19.52
C ALA A 188 -17.86 -5.29 -18.53
N PRO A 189 -19.19 -5.22 -18.39
CA PRO A 189 -19.94 -6.16 -17.58
C PRO A 189 -19.92 -7.55 -18.23
N VAL A 190 -19.46 -8.53 -17.49
CA VAL A 190 -19.35 -9.93 -17.90
C VAL A 190 -20.04 -10.85 -16.90
N LYS A 191 -20.42 -12.04 -17.32
CA LYS A 191 -21.01 -13.06 -16.45
C LYS A 191 -19.97 -14.14 -16.16
N VAL A 192 -19.67 -14.36 -14.90
CA VAL A 192 -18.67 -15.33 -14.47
C VAL A 192 -19.33 -16.37 -13.58
N ARG A 193 -19.04 -17.63 -13.83
CA ARG A 193 -19.49 -18.71 -12.96
C ARG A 193 -18.61 -18.76 -11.70
N ARG A 194 -19.24 -18.59 -10.55
CA ARG A 194 -18.59 -18.74 -9.24
C ARG A 194 -19.08 -19.98 -8.53
N THR A 195 -18.15 -20.68 -7.90
CA THR A 195 -18.44 -21.81 -7.03
C THR A 195 -17.99 -21.45 -5.62
N MET A 196 -18.91 -21.48 -4.67
CA MET A 196 -18.64 -21.20 -3.25
C MET A 196 -19.24 -22.32 -2.40
N ASP A 197 -18.61 -22.63 -1.27
CA ASP A 197 -19.13 -23.57 -0.29
C ASP A 197 -19.61 -22.79 0.95
N PHE A 198 -20.90 -22.89 1.22
CA PHE A 198 -21.54 -22.26 2.38
C PHE A 198 -21.77 -23.25 3.53
N GLY A 199 -21.11 -24.42 3.50
CA GLY A 199 -21.23 -25.47 4.52
C GLY A 199 -22.21 -26.59 4.17
N ASN A 200 -22.96 -26.47 3.06
CA ASN A 200 -23.90 -27.47 2.53
C ASN A 200 -23.37 -28.17 1.27
N GLY A 201 -22.10 -27.94 0.91
CA GLY A 201 -21.46 -28.38 -0.31
C GLY A 201 -21.27 -27.24 -1.33
N PRO A 202 -20.48 -27.49 -2.39
CA PRO A 202 -20.19 -26.47 -3.40
C PRO A 202 -21.43 -26.11 -4.20
N GLU A 203 -21.85 -24.87 -4.10
CA GLU A 203 -22.90 -24.29 -4.92
C GLU A 203 -22.31 -23.40 -6.01
N THR A 204 -22.94 -23.36 -7.17
CA THR A 204 -22.46 -22.61 -8.34
C THR A 204 -23.55 -21.68 -8.86
N ALA A 205 -23.17 -20.43 -9.14
CA ALA A 205 -24.05 -19.45 -9.77
C ALA A 205 -23.31 -18.60 -10.80
N LEU A 206 -24.07 -17.98 -11.69
CA LEU A 206 -23.59 -16.97 -12.63
C LEU A 206 -23.73 -15.59 -11.97
N VAL A 207 -22.62 -14.88 -11.86
CA VAL A 207 -22.56 -13.54 -11.26
C VAL A 207 -22.18 -12.54 -12.33
N THR A 208 -22.89 -11.42 -12.39
CA THR A 208 -22.53 -10.30 -13.27
C THR A 208 -21.50 -9.42 -12.55
N THR A 209 -20.35 -9.26 -13.16
CA THR A 209 -19.23 -8.48 -12.60
C THR A 209 -18.40 -7.87 -13.72
N THR A 210 -17.28 -7.23 -13.42
CA THR A 210 -16.30 -6.78 -14.40
C THR A 210 -14.92 -7.37 -14.06
N VAL A 211 -14.04 -7.49 -15.05
CA VAL A 211 -12.68 -7.97 -14.84
C VAL A 211 -11.93 -7.07 -13.83
N GLY A 212 -12.15 -5.76 -13.90
CA GLY A 212 -11.58 -4.82 -12.95
C GLY A 212 -12.00 -5.07 -11.50
N LYS A 213 -13.29 -5.38 -11.25
CA LYS A 213 -13.79 -5.76 -9.92
C LYS A 213 -13.19 -7.08 -9.43
N ILE A 214 -13.01 -8.07 -10.32
CA ILE A 214 -12.34 -9.34 -9.97
C ILE A 214 -10.93 -9.06 -9.48
N ILE A 215 -10.15 -8.27 -10.22
CA ILE A 215 -8.78 -7.90 -9.86
C ILE A 215 -8.76 -7.14 -8.53
N PHE A 216 -9.67 -6.19 -8.33
CA PHE A 216 -9.73 -5.40 -7.10
C PHE A 216 -10.08 -6.25 -5.87
N ASN A 217 -10.96 -7.23 -6.01
CA ASN A 217 -11.38 -8.11 -4.92
C ASN A 217 -10.34 -9.20 -4.56
N THR A 218 -9.37 -9.49 -5.44
CA THR A 218 -8.35 -10.53 -5.18
C THR A 218 -7.64 -10.40 -3.83
N PRO A 219 -7.15 -9.22 -3.40
CA PRO A 219 -6.51 -9.06 -2.08
C PRO A 219 -7.51 -8.90 -0.93
N ILE A 220 -8.78 -8.65 -1.21
CA ILE A 220 -9.80 -8.32 -0.22
C ILE A 220 -10.41 -9.62 0.32
N PRO A 221 -10.45 -9.80 1.67
CA PRO A 221 -11.18 -10.92 2.25
C PRO A 221 -12.66 -10.89 1.88
N GLN A 222 -13.20 -12.03 1.43
CA GLN A 222 -14.57 -12.13 0.94
C GLN A 222 -15.59 -12.44 2.06
N ASP A 223 -15.36 -11.87 3.25
CA ASP A 223 -16.20 -12.01 4.44
C ASP A 223 -16.38 -10.70 5.20
N LEU A 224 -16.13 -9.55 4.56
CA LEU A 224 -16.20 -8.23 5.22
C LEU A 224 -17.62 -7.83 5.65
N GLY A 225 -18.64 -8.47 5.09
CA GLY A 225 -20.06 -8.26 5.48
C GLY A 225 -20.72 -7.12 4.69
N TYR A 226 -20.29 -6.87 3.47
CA TYR A 226 -21.03 -6.05 2.52
C TYR A 226 -22.11 -6.85 1.82
N VAL A 227 -21.88 -8.15 1.63
CA VAL A 227 -22.80 -9.07 0.99
C VAL A 227 -23.49 -9.91 2.06
N ASP A 228 -24.82 -9.97 2.01
CA ASP A 228 -25.60 -10.90 2.80
C ASP A 228 -25.54 -12.29 2.17
N ARG A 229 -24.76 -13.18 2.78
CA ARG A 229 -24.58 -14.56 2.30
C ARG A 229 -25.80 -15.44 2.52
N THR A 230 -26.86 -14.94 3.18
CA THR A 230 -28.14 -15.64 3.35
C THR A 230 -29.12 -15.35 2.20
N ASP A 231 -28.91 -14.27 1.45
CA ASP A 231 -29.74 -13.90 0.30
C ASP A 231 -29.39 -14.77 -0.92
N PRO A 232 -30.34 -15.57 -1.45
CA PRO A 232 -30.08 -16.45 -2.58
C PRO A 232 -29.61 -15.74 -3.85
N GLU A 233 -30.01 -14.48 -4.07
CA GLU A 233 -29.70 -13.72 -5.27
C GLU A 233 -28.28 -13.13 -5.23
N HIS A 234 -27.84 -12.67 -4.06
CA HIS A 234 -26.59 -11.93 -3.90
C HIS A 234 -25.46 -12.70 -3.19
N LYS A 235 -25.73 -13.90 -2.68
CA LYS A 235 -24.76 -14.68 -1.89
C LYS A 235 -23.43 -15.00 -2.61
N PHE A 236 -23.41 -14.96 -3.94
CA PHE A 236 -22.22 -15.20 -4.76
C PHE A 236 -21.47 -13.91 -5.17
N ASP A 237 -22.02 -12.74 -4.87
CA ASP A 237 -21.41 -11.47 -5.26
C ASP A 237 -20.07 -11.25 -4.52
N SER A 238 -19.20 -10.44 -5.11
CA SER A 238 -17.99 -9.99 -4.46
C SER A 238 -18.33 -9.05 -3.31
N GLU A 239 -17.52 -9.06 -2.25
CA GLU A 239 -17.69 -8.11 -1.14
C GLU A 239 -17.66 -6.65 -1.61
N VAL A 240 -16.82 -6.33 -2.59
CA VAL A 240 -16.78 -5.00 -3.19
C VAL A 240 -17.34 -5.09 -4.62
N ASP A 241 -18.64 -4.93 -4.75
CA ASP A 241 -19.34 -4.85 -6.06
C ASP A 241 -19.75 -3.42 -6.44
N PHE A 242 -19.49 -2.46 -5.60
CA PHE A 242 -19.74 -1.04 -5.83
C PHE A 242 -18.50 -0.32 -6.35
N GLN A 243 -18.71 0.85 -6.95
CA GLN A 243 -17.60 1.72 -7.35
C GLN A 243 -16.87 2.26 -6.12
N VAL A 244 -15.55 2.06 -6.09
CA VAL A 244 -14.70 2.44 -4.97
C VAL A 244 -14.34 3.92 -5.06
N THR A 245 -14.80 4.69 -4.09
CA THR A 245 -14.51 6.11 -3.95
C THR A 245 -13.66 6.38 -2.72
N LYS A 246 -13.14 7.61 -2.61
CA LYS A 246 -12.39 8.07 -1.42
C LYS A 246 -13.14 7.82 -0.11
N LYS A 247 -14.47 7.92 -0.11
CA LYS A 247 -15.30 7.72 1.10
C LYS A 247 -15.50 6.24 1.47
N LYS A 248 -15.42 5.34 0.50
CA LYS A 248 -15.63 3.89 0.72
C LYS A 248 -14.39 3.16 1.19
N LEU A 249 -13.19 3.61 0.81
CA LEU A 249 -11.93 2.97 1.20
C LEU A 249 -11.72 2.89 2.72
N PRO A 250 -11.95 3.94 3.51
CA PRO A 250 -11.83 3.84 4.98
C PRO A 250 -12.75 2.80 5.59
N ASP A 251 -13.98 2.63 5.09
CA ASP A 251 -14.92 1.63 5.58
C ASP A 251 -14.44 0.20 5.29
N ILE A 252 -13.92 -0.06 4.06
CA ILE A 252 -13.33 -1.36 3.71
C ILE A 252 -12.18 -1.70 4.66
N ILE A 253 -11.30 -0.74 4.94
CA ILE A 253 -10.14 -0.90 5.82
C ILE A 253 -10.61 -1.16 7.27
N SER A 254 -11.57 -0.40 7.76
CA SER A 254 -12.12 -0.54 9.11
C SER A 254 -12.74 -1.93 9.32
N ARG A 255 -13.55 -2.40 8.39
CA ARG A 255 -14.15 -3.75 8.43
C ARG A 255 -13.08 -4.85 8.39
N CYS A 256 -12.07 -4.70 7.54
CA CYS A 256 -10.96 -5.65 7.47
C CYS A 256 -10.18 -5.68 8.80
N LEU A 257 -9.90 -4.51 9.39
CA LEU A 257 -9.23 -4.41 10.69
C LEU A 257 -10.02 -5.10 11.80
N THR A 258 -11.32 -4.87 11.83
CA THR A 258 -12.20 -5.44 12.88
C THR A 258 -12.28 -6.97 12.79
N LYS A 259 -12.36 -7.53 11.58
CA LYS A 259 -12.49 -8.98 11.38
C LYS A 259 -11.16 -9.74 11.37
N HIS A 260 -10.15 -9.22 10.70
CA HIS A 260 -8.91 -9.94 10.39
C HIS A 260 -7.68 -9.39 11.12
N GLY A 261 -7.82 -8.25 11.82
CA GLY A 261 -6.73 -7.61 12.54
C GLY A 261 -5.71 -6.93 11.65
N THR A 262 -4.69 -6.34 12.29
CA THR A 262 -3.73 -5.43 11.65
C THR A 262 -2.83 -6.10 10.60
N LYS A 263 -2.39 -7.35 10.85
CA LYS A 263 -1.47 -8.05 9.92
C LYS A 263 -2.10 -8.31 8.55
N ARG A 264 -3.33 -8.84 8.52
CA ARG A 264 -4.03 -9.12 7.26
C ARG A 264 -4.40 -7.83 6.55
N CYS A 265 -4.83 -6.81 7.31
CA CYS A 265 -5.15 -5.50 6.77
C CYS A 265 -3.91 -4.82 6.14
N ALA A 266 -2.74 -4.90 6.76
CA ALA A 266 -1.50 -4.34 6.19
C ALA A 266 -1.14 -5.00 4.85
N ILE A 267 -1.30 -6.31 4.73
CA ILE A 267 -1.09 -7.04 3.47
C ILE A 267 -2.10 -6.58 2.40
N MET A 268 -3.38 -6.47 2.75
CA MET A 268 -4.42 -5.96 1.85
C MET A 268 -4.09 -4.53 1.36
N LEU A 269 -3.67 -3.65 2.27
CA LEU A 269 -3.27 -2.28 1.94
C LEU A 269 -2.08 -2.21 1.00
N ASP A 270 -1.07 -3.06 1.19
CA ASP A 270 0.07 -3.16 0.27
C ASP A 270 -0.36 -3.57 -1.15
N HIS A 271 -1.33 -4.48 -1.26
CA HIS A 271 -1.88 -4.88 -2.57
C HIS A 271 -2.75 -3.78 -3.19
N ILE A 272 -3.63 -3.14 -2.42
CA ILE A 272 -4.45 -2.01 -2.91
C ILE A 272 -3.56 -0.87 -3.39
N LYS A 273 -2.48 -0.57 -2.67
CA LYS A 273 -1.46 0.41 -3.11
C LYS A 273 -0.87 0.02 -4.46
N ALA A 274 -0.39 -1.21 -4.58
CA ALA A 274 0.26 -1.69 -5.81
C ALA A 274 -0.70 -1.68 -7.01
N GLN A 275 -1.94 -2.16 -6.82
CA GLN A 275 -2.98 -2.12 -7.84
C GLN A 275 -3.35 -0.67 -8.18
N GLY A 276 -3.54 0.19 -7.18
CA GLY A 276 -3.90 1.59 -7.37
C GLY A 276 -2.90 2.31 -8.28
N TYR A 277 -1.61 2.23 -7.98
CA TYR A 277 -0.58 2.84 -8.84
C TYR A 277 -0.51 2.20 -10.23
N LYS A 278 -0.56 0.88 -10.33
CA LYS A 278 -0.53 0.18 -11.62
C LYS A 278 -1.67 0.64 -12.53
N TYR A 279 -2.89 0.65 -12.02
CA TYR A 279 -4.06 0.95 -12.83
C TYR A 279 -4.32 2.44 -12.99
N SER A 280 -3.82 3.30 -12.11
CA SER A 280 -3.75 4.73 -12.35
C SER A 280 -2.84 5.05 -13.54
N THR A 281 -1.68 4.41 -13.64
CA THR A 281 -0.77 4.57 -14.77
C THR A 281 -1.38 4.04 -16.07
N LEU A 282 -2.01 2.85 -16.04
CA LEU A 282 -2.63 2.23 -17.21
C LEU A 282 -3.88 2.96 -17.70
N SER A 283 -4.62 3.60 -16.79
CA SER A 283 -5.83 4.36 -17.14
C SER A 283 -5.53 5.60 -17.98
N ALA A 284 -4.32 6.17 -17.83
CA ALA A 284 -3.88 7.39 -18.51
C ALA A 284 -4.88 8.55 -18.40
N ILE A 285 -5.64 8.63 -17.29
CA ILE A 285 -6.63 9.68 -17.06
C ILE A 285 -5.92 11.02 -16.95
N THR A 286 -6.36 11.98 -17.75
CA THR A 286 -5.85 13.35 -17.78
C THR A 286 -6.99 14.33 -17.97
N VAL A 287 -6.73 15.60 -17.75
CA VAL A 287 -7.67 16.69 -18.00
C VAL A 287 -7.20 17.47 -19.22
N ALA A 288 -8.00 17.51 -20.27
CA ALA A 288 -7.73 18.30 -21.45
C ALA A 288 -8.49 19.65 -21.40
N VAL A 289 -8.04 20.60 -22.21
CA VAL A 289 -8.71 21.92 -22.30
C VAL A 289 -10.21 21.81 -22.66
N PRO A 290 -10.65 20.91 -23.57
CA PRO A 290 -12.07 20.72 -23.88
C PRO A 290 -12.92 20.20 -22.73
N ASP A 291 -12.31 19.57 -21.71
CA ASP A 291 -13.03 19.05 -20.54
C ASP A 291 -13.46 20.18 -19.57
N ALA A 292 -12.86 21.35 -19.74
CA ALA A 292 -13.22 22.56 -18.97
C ALA A 292 -14.46 23.19 -19.61
N ILE A 293 -15.63 22.80 -19.14
CA ILE A 293 -16.91 23.34 -19.61
C ILE A 293 -17.10 24.73 -18.99
N ILE A 294 -17.21 25.75 -19.84
CA ILE A 294 -17.54 27.11 -19.41
C ILE A 294 -19.05 27.17 -19.15
N PRO A 295 -19.51 27.56 -17.93
CA PRO A 295 -20.93 27.73 -17.66
C PRO A 295 -21.55 28.79 -18.56
N GLU A 296 -22.77 28.57 -19.04
CA GLU A 296 -23.48 29.49 -19.94
C GLU A 296 -23.66 30.92 -19.35
N ASN A 297 -23.65 31.07 -18.03
CA ASN A 297 -23.80 32.33 -17.33
C ASN A 297 -22.46 33.05 -17.00
N THR A 298 -21.34 32.63 -17.62
CA THR A 298 -20.02 33.22 -17.29
C THR A 298 -19.94 34.69 -17.64
N ASP A 299 -20.57 35.13 -18.72
CA ASP A 299 -20.59 36.55 -19.12
C ASP A 299 -21.24 37.45 -18.08
N VAL A 300 -22.29 36.97 -17.41
CA VAL A 300 -22.96 37.68 -16.30
C VAL A 300 -22.08 37.77 -15.07
N VAL A 301 -21.31 36.71 -14.76
CA VAL A 301 -20.40 36.71 -13.59
C VAL A 301 -19.21 37.64 -13.82
N VAL A 302 -18.68 37.73 -15.03
CA VAL A 302 -17.60 38.67 -15.38
C VAL A 302 -18.02 40.10 -15.31
N GLU A 303 -19.25 40.46 -15.72
CA GLU A 303 -19.78 41.83 -15.57
C GLU A 303 -19.89 42.28 -14.11
N PHE A 304 -20.12 41.37 -13.16
CA PHE A 304 -20.23 41.72 -11.72
C PHE A 304 -18.84 41.73 -11.02
N THR A 305 -17.77 41.21 -11.59
CA THR A 305 -16.44 41.08 -10.95
C THR A 305 -15.41 42.07 -11.48
N VAL A 306 -15.67 42.80 -12.55
CA VAL A 306 -14.77 43.83 -13.07
C VAL A 306 -15.22 45.20 -12.46
N PRO A 307 -14.36 45.87 -11.65
CA PRO A 307 -14.67 47.15 -11.03
C PRO A 307 -14.75 48.30 -12.04
#